data_c39a232ac9b7b557c8e1cce77205b563
#
_entry.id   c39a232ac9b7b557c8e1cce77205b563
#
_cell.length_a   1.000
_cell.length_b   1.000
_cell.length_c   1.000
_cell.angle_alpha   90.00
_cell.angle_beta   90.00
_cell.angle_gamma   90.00
#
_symmetry.space_group_name_H-M   'P 1'
#
loop_
_entity.id
_entity.type
_entity.pdbx_description
1 polymer ?
#
loop_
_entity_poly.entity_id
_entity_poly.type
_entity_poly.pdbx_seq_one_letter_code
_entity_poly.pdbx_strand_id
1 'polypeptide(L)'
;MNYLNGNNIAEYLANTPQITFEITERCNLSCVYCGYGKLYSNKDMRKGRELPLDNAITLLQYLQNLWDAGYDTQGDSNIIISFYGGEPLLNMPFIYGVVDYIENNLSKYNKTFVFSMTTNAILLPRYMDYLVKKRFKILISLDGDENGSSLRVSPNGQPAFGKITDAVEQLKDKYPYYFESSVEFNAVLSNRTSVKDITEYIYTHYHKSPTISEINTDGINLDEIELFKSIFQDKWKSTMEMNKDLSELPFWNNPNFERVARYILMHSPYAYMDYNELLFNSQQERKELPTGTCLPFTKKIFVTVSGKIMPCEKISYKYQLGTIKDQKVNIDFEAIAQMYNSYYDRVRQTCRKCFNHKGCLCCIFNNGQLESHFARCSYFVTSIDNKSMQMEVNDFLRKYPEAYSYIMQQYEVIL
;
A
#
# COMPACT_ATOMS: atom_id res chain seq x y z
N MET A 1 -10.83 0.51 -27.23
CA MET A 1 -11.04 1.90 -26.75
C MET A 1 -9.74 2.36 -26.14
N ASN A 2 -9.15 3.47 -26.57
CA ASN A 2 -7.92 3.93 -25.97
C ASN A 2 -8.26 4.75 -24.72
N TYR A 3 -8.09 4.16 -23.54
CA TYR A 3 -8.29 4.83 -22.25
C TYR A 3 -7.07 5.71 -21.90
N LEU A 4 -5.86 5.26 -22.27
CA LEU A 4 -4.59 5.90 -21.97
C LEU A 4 -3.77 6.06 -23.24
N ASN A 5 -2.88 7.06 -23.25
CA ASN A 5 -1.83 7.27 -24.25
C ASN A 5 -0.49 7.57 -23.55
N GLY A 6 0.60 7.61 -24.31
CA GLY A 6 1.93 7.82 -23.77
C GLY A 6 2.09 9.14 -22.99
N ASN A 7 1.43 10.22 -23.41
CA ASN A 7 1.48 11.51 -22.69
C ASN A 7 0.84 11.41 -21.30
N ASN A 8 -0.28 10.69 -21.18
CA ASN A 8 -0.87 10.45 -19.86
C ASN A 8 0.12 9.72 -18.93
N ILE A 9 0.84 8.71 -19.44
CA ILE A 9 1.80 7.95 -18.64
C ILE A 9 2.99 8.82 -18.21
N ALA A 10 3.50 9.68 -19.11
CA ALA A 10 4.59 10.62 -18.80
C ALA A 10 4.17 11.62 -17.72
N GLU A 11 2.97 12.19 -17.84
CA GLU A 11 2.37 13.08 -16.85
C GLU A 11 2.19 12.39 -15.50
N TYR A 12 1.62 11.18 -15.47
CA TYR A 12 1.46 10.42 -14.23
C TYR A 12 2.80 10.10 -13.55
N LEU A 13 3.83 9.80 -14.33
CA LEU A 13 5.16 9.55 -13.79
C LEU A 13 5.77 10.81 -13.16
N ALA A 14 5.66 11.96 -13.84
CA ALA A 14 6.15 13.25 -13.35
C ALA A 14 5.45 13.70 -12.06
N ASN A 15 4.19 13.36 -11.91
CA ASN A 15 3.33 13.76 -10.77
C ASN A 15 3.11 12.63 -9.75
N THR A 16 3.98 11.61 -9.73
CA THR A 16 3.84 10.50 -8.77
C THR A 16 3.96 10.98 -7.33
N PRO A 17 3.01 10.65 -6.45
CA PRO A 17 3.05 11.08 -5.05
C PRO A 17 4.03 10.29 -4.19
N GLN A 18 4.50 9.14 -4.65
CA GLN A 18 5.40 8.28 -3.87
C GLN A 18 6.41 7.53 -4.74
N ILE A 19 7.66 7.55 -4.31
CA ILE A 19 8.73 6.73 -4.86
C ILE A 19 9.21 5.79 -3.76
N THR A 20 9.08 4.49 -3.98
CA THR A 20 9.50 3.46 -3.03
C THR A 20 10.70 2.71 -3.60
N PHE A 21 11.81 2.70 -2.90
CA PHE A 21 13.01 1.95 -3.24
C PHE A 21 13.10 0.69 -2.39
N GLU A 22 13.13 -0.47 -3.03
CA GLU A 22 13.56 -1.72 -2.38
C GLU A 22 15.08 -1.71 -2.33
N ILE A 23 15.66 -1.26 -1.21
CA ILE A 23 17.08 -0.91 -1.11
C ILE A 23 17.98 -2.10 -0.77
N THR A 24 17.40 -3.19 -0.24
CA THR A 24 18.14 -4.41 0.07
C THR A 24 17.21 -5.62 0.10
N GLU A 25 17.70 -6.76 -0.35
CA GLU A 25 17.05 -8.06 -0.15
C GLU A 25 17.32 -8.68 1.22
N ARG A 26 18.35 -8.18 1.93
CA ARG A 26 18.74 -8.71 3.24
C ARG A 26 17.75 -8.28 4.32
N CYS A 27 17.50 -9.20 5.26
CA CYS A 27 16.73 -8.94 6.46
C CYS A 27 17.40 -9.62 7.65
N ASN A 28 17.31 -9.01 8.82
CA ASN A 28 17.71 -9.60 10.09
C ASN A 28 16.62 -10.48 10.72
N LEU A 29 15.46 -10.61 10.05
CA LEU A 29 14.37 -11.53 10.38
C LEU A 29 14.08 -12.50 9.23
N SER A 30 13.42 -13.60 9.55
CA SER A 30 12.88 -14.63 8.66
C SER A 30 11.42 -14.91 9.01
N CYS A 31 10.56 -13.87 8.93
CA CYS A 31 9.14 -14.03 9.23
C CYS A 31 8.50 -15.10 8.36
N VAL A 32 7.73 -16.00 8.96
CA VAL A 32 7.17 -17.19 8.29
C VAL A 32 6.27 -16.80 7.11
N TYR A 33 5.51 -15.70 7.23
CA TYR A 33 4.58 -15.20 6.23
C TYR A 33 5.20 -14.14 5.29
N CYS A 34 6.51 -13.92 5.33
CA CYS A 34 7.15 -12.86 4.56
C CYS A 34 6.81 -12.96 3.07
N GLY A 35 6.32 -11.87 2.46
CA GLY A 35 6.00 -11.80 1.03
C GLY A 35 7.18 -12.06 0.09
N TYR A 36 8.39 -12.09 0.63
CA TYR A 36 9.63 -12.46 -0.06
C TYR A 36 10.20 -13.81 0.42
N GLY A 37 9.46 -14.51 1.24
CA GLY A 37 9.85 -15.83 1.78
C GLY A 37 9.37 -16.98 0.88
N LYS A 38 9.56 -18.20 1.38
CA LYS A 38 9.25 -19.43 0.65
C LYS A 38 7.76 -19.65 0.34
N LEU A 39 6.85 -18.96 1.04
CA LEU A 39 5.41 -19.03 0.78
C LEU A 39 5.01 -18.53 -0.61
N TYR A 40 5.88 -17.76 -1.30
CA TYR A 40 5.53 -17.12 -2.57
C TYR A 40 6.49 -17.46 -3.69
N SER A 41 5.93 -17.62 -4.90
CA SER A 41 6.70 -17.94 -6.12
C SER A 41 6.65 -16.84 -7.19
N ASN A 42 5.94 -15.73 -6.94
CA ASN A 42 5.69 -14.66 -7.91
C ASN A 42 6.69 -13.49 -7.84
N LYS A 43 7.77 -13.63 -7.08
CA LYS A 43 8.86 -12.66 -6.92
C LYS A 43 10.18 -13.24 -7.41
N ASP A 44 11.14 -12.35 -7.68
CA ASP A 44 12.51 -12.78 -8.00
C ASP A 44 13.14 -13.46 -6.77
N MET A 45 13.92 -14.51 -7.00
CA MET A 45 14.68 -15.18 -5.96
C MET A 45 15.65 -14.19 -5.29
N ARG A 46 15.59 -14.10 -3.98
CA ARG A 46 16.48 -13.25 -3.19
C ARG A 46 17.89 -13.83 -3.12
N LYS A 47 18.89 -12.98 -3.38
CA LYS A 47 20.33 -13.33 -3.41
C LYS A 47 21.16 -12.44 -2.48
N GLY A 48 20.50 -11.68 -1.59
CA GLY A 48 21.16 -10.73 -0.70
C GLY A 48 21.68 -9.46 -1.40
N ARG A 49 21.12 -9.12 -2.57
CA ARG A 49 21.51 -7.93 -3.35
C ARG A 49 21.09 -6.65 -2.65
N GLU A 50 21.76 -5.58 -3.04
CA GLU A 50 21.43 -4.20 -2.68
C GLU A 50 21.17 -3.39 -3.95
N LEU A 51 20.23 -2.44 -3.89
CA LEU A 51 20.00 -1.50 -4.96
C LEU A 51 21.20 -0.53 -5.01
N PRO A 52 21.88 -0.37 -6.15
CA PRO A 52 22.91 0.65 -6.29
C PRO A 52 22.35 2.06 -6.07
N LEU A 53 23.03 2.90 -5.32
CA LEU A 53 22.63 4.30 -5.10
C LEU A 53 22.47 5.06 -6.43
N ASP A 54 23.35 4.80 -7.39
CA ASP A 54 23.27 5.39 -8.73
C ASP A 54 21.94 5.13 -9.43
N ASN A 55 21.30 3.99 -9.19
CA ASN A 55 19.98 3.72 -9.77
C ASN A 55 18.91 4.66 -9.21
N ALA A 56 18.93 4.97 -7.91
CA ALA A 56 18.02 5.92 -7.31
C ALA A 56 18.27 7.34 -7.85
N ILE A 57 19.53 7.75 -7.91
CA ILE A 57 19.93 9.05 -8.45
C ILE A 57 19.51 9.18 -9.91
N THR A 58 19.74 8.15 -10.72
CA THR A 58 19.32 8.10 -12.13
C THR A 58 17.82 8.30 -12.30
N LEU A 59 17.00 7.64 -11.45
CA LEU A 59 15.55 7.85 -11.49
C LEU A 59 15.16 9.27 -11.09
N LEU A 60 15.76 9.82 -10.03
CA LEU A 60 15.48 11.18 -9.59
C LEU A 60 15.86 12.21 -10.69
N GLN A 61 16.99 12.03 -11.36
CA GLN A 61 17.40 12.86 -12.51
C GLN A 61 16.43 12.71 -13.68
N TYR A 62 15.93 11.52 -13.93
CA TYR A 62 14.93 11.30 -14.97
C TYR A 62 13.63 12.05 -14.67
N LEU A 63 13.18 12.05 -13.41
CA LEU A 63 12.02 12.85 -12.98
C LEU A 63 12.29 14.37 -13.09
N GLN A 64 13.48 14.85 -12.75
CA GLN A 64 13.88 16.24 -12.96
C GLN A 64 13.72 16.63 -14.44
N ASN A 65 14.18 15.79 -15.37
CA ASN A 65 14.02 16.03 -16.80
C ASN A 65 12.55 16.13 -17.24
N LEU A 66 11.67 15.31 -16.65
CA LEU A 66 10.23 15.41 -16.91
C LEU A 66 9.63 16.71 -16.35
N TRP A 67 10.03 17.13 -15.15
CA TRP A 67 9.59 18.41 -14.57
C TRP A 67 10.08 19.61 -15.41
N ASP A 68 11.35 19.59 -15.78
CA ASP A 68 11.95 20.65 -16.65
C ASP A 68 11.30 20.67 -18.05
N ALA A 69 10.78 19.54 -18.54
CA ALA A 69 10.03 19.43 -19.79
C ALA A 69 8.54 19.85 -19.68
N GLY A 70 8.08 20.24 -18.49
CA GLY A 70 6.71 20.74 -18.26
C GLY A 70 5.65 19.68 -18.03
N TYR A 71 6.03 18.43 -17.72
CA TYR A 71 5.07 17.38 -17.33
C TYR A 71 4.60 17.49 -15.87
N ASP A 72 5.16 18.41 -15.08
CA ASP A 72 4.68 18.72 -13.74
C ASP A 72 3.44 19.59 -13.79
N THR A 73 2.28 19.03 -13.48
CA THR A 73 0.98 19.70 -13.51
C THR A 73 0.41 20.01 -12.13
N GLN A 74 1.07 19.52 -11.04
CA GLN A 74 0.55 19.66 -9.68
C GLN A 74 1.17 20.82 -8.89
N GLY A 75 2.22 21.46 -9.38
CA GLY A 75 2.87 22.58 -8.69
C GLY A 75 3.43 22.19 -7.31
N ASP A 76 2.96 22.85 -6.25
CA ASP A 76 3.30 22.52 -4.86
C ASP A 76 2.75 21.15 -4.49
N SER A 77 3.61 20.12 -4.54
CA SER A 77 3.21 18.75 -4.22
C SER A 77 4.15 18.10 -3.21
N ASN A 78 3.58 17.21 -2.41
CA ASN A 78 4.35 16.35 -1.51
C ASN A 78 4.74 15.07 -2.26
N ILE A 79 6.04 14.72 -2.25
CA ILE A 79 6.54 13.46 -2.78
C ILE A 79 7.11 12.63 -1.61
N ILE A 80 6.52 11.46 -1.39
CA ILE A 80 7.00 10.54 -0.38
C ILE A 80 8.15 9.71 -0.96
N ILE A 81 9.32 9.79 -0.36
CA ILE A 81 10.45 8.91 -0.66
C ILE A 81 10.46 7.80 0.39
N SER A 82 10.08 6.61 -0.02
CA SER A 82 9.89 5.47 0.88
C SER A 82 11.02 4.45 0.72
N PHE A 83 11.59 4.01 1.83
CA PHE A 83 12.62 2.98 1.84
C PHE A 83 12.01 1.66 2.31
N TYR A 84 12.21 0.62 1.53
CA TYR A 84 11.63 -0.70 1.69
C TYR A 84 12.65 -1.81 1.38
N GLY A 85 12.25 -3.07 1.53
CA GLY A 85 13.08 -4.21 1.16
C GLY A 85 12.94 -5.36 2.14
N GLY A 86 14.05 -6.01 2.47
CA GLY A 86 14.10 -6.91 3.61
C GLY A 86 13.99 -6.11 4.91
N GLU A 87 15.09 -5.51 5.35
CA GLU A 87 15.10 -4.50 6.42
C GLU A 87 15.90 -3.28 5.94
N PRO A 88 15.26 -2.12 5.73
CA PRO A 88 15.92 -0.94 5.19
C PRO A 88 17.10 -0.43 6.04
N LEU A 89 17.00 -0.56 7.35
CA LEU A 89 18.06 -0.11 8.27
C LEU A 89 19.38 -0.91 8.15
N LEU A 90 19.38 -2.01 7.37
CA LEU A 90 20.62 -2.71 7.00
C LEU A 90 21.42 -1.99 5.88
N ASN A 91 20.79 -1.06 5.16
CA ASN A 91 21.45 -0.30 4.09
C ASN A 91 21.31 1.22 4.30
N MET A 92 21.71 1.70 5.47
CA MET A 92 21.71 3.14 5.79
C MET A 92 22.58 3.99 4.86
N PRO A 93 23.73 3.52 4.33
CA PRO A 93 24.49 4.29 3.34
C PRO A 93 23.67 4.70 2.11
N PHE A 94 22.79 3.83 1.61
CA PHE A 94 21.88 4.16 0.52
C PHE A 94 20.89 5.26 0.95
N ILE A 95 20.31 5.15 2.15
CA ILE A 95 19.37 6.14 2.69
C ILE A 95 20.05 7.50 2.80
N TYR A 96 21.25 7.56 3.38
CA TYR A 96 22.01 8.80 3.47
C TYR A 96 22.23 9.42 2.09
N GLY A 97 22.69 8.63 1.12
CA GLY A 97 22.97 9.12 -0.24
C GLY A 97 21.74 9.68 -0.95
N VAL A 98 20.58 9.03 -0.82
CA VAL A 98 19.33 9.54 -1.42
C VAL A 98 18.85 10.81 -0.73
N VAL A 99 18.87 10.86 0.60
CA VAL A 99 18.46 12.06 1.36
C VAL A 99 19.36 13.23 1.01
N ASP A 100 20.69 13.03 1.02
CA ASP A 100 21.67 14.08 0.69
C ASP A 100 21.51 14.55 -0.76
N TYR A 101 21.26 13.64 -1.71
CA TYR A 101 21.02 14.02 -3.10
C TYR A 101 19.78 14.91 -3.23
N ILE A 102 18.69 14.56 -2.59
CA ILE A 102 17.43 15.32 -2.64
C ILE A 102 17.60 16.70 -2.03
N GLU A 103 18.19 16.80 -0.82
CA GLU A 103 18.40 18.06 -0.14
C GLU A 103 19.32 19.03 -0.94
N ASN A 104 20.35 18.50 -1.60
CA ASN A 104 21.31 19.32 -2.33
C ASN A 104 20.89 19.65 -3.77
N ASN A 105 20.05 18.83 -4.42
CA ASN A 105 19.80 18.97 -5.86
C ASN A 105 18.36 19.24 -6.24
N LEU A 106 17.38 18.94 -5.35
CA LEU A 106 15.97 19.06 -5.67
C LEU A 106 15.28 20.26 -5.01
N SER A 107 15.96 21.04 -4.20
CA SER A 107 15.44 22.21 -3.50
C SER A 107 14.94 23.33 -4.44
N LYS A 108 15.37 23.34 -5.70
CA LYS A 108 14.93 24.30 -6.71
C LYS A 108 13.50 24.02 -7.24
N TYR A 109 13.02 22.80 -7.08
CA TYR A 109 11.66 22.43 -7.48
C TYR A 109 10.69 22.74 -6.34
N ASN A 110 9.52 23.22 -6.69
CA ASN A 110 8.47 23.57 -5.71
C ASN A 110 7.78 22.31 -5.19
N LYS A 111 8.56 21.43 -4.55
CA LYS A 111 8.13 20.12 -4.04
C LYS A 111 8.64 19.88 -2.63
N THR A 112 7.78 19.35 -1.77
CA THR A 112 8.15 18.91 -0.43
C THR A 112 8.42 17.41 -0.43
N PHE A 113 9.63 17.03 -0.03
CA PHE A 113 10.01 15.62 0.08
C PHE A 113 9.82 15.12 1.51
N VAL A 114 9.02 14.05 1.65
CA VAL A 114 8.75 13.39 2.93
C VAL A 114 9.42 12.02 2.92
N PHE A 115 10.35 11.78 3.84
CA PHE A 115 11.01 10.50 3.95
C PHE A 115 10.19 9.53 4.78
N SER A 116 10.08 8.26 4.34
CA SER A 116 9.38 7.23 5.07
C SER A 116 10.07 5.87 4.97
N MET A 117 9.78 4.98 5.90
CA MET A 117 10.22 3.59 5.81
C MET A 117 9.27 2.65 6.55
N THR A 118 9.24 1.39 6.10
CA THR A 118 8.67 0.28 6.88
C THR A 118 9.82 -0.53 7.44
N THR A 119 9.83 -0.74 8.76
CA THR A 119 10.93 -1.43 9.46
C THR A 119 10.42 -2.42 10.50
N ASN A 120 11.20 -3.46 10.77
CA ASN A 120 10.98 -4.34 11.91
C ASN A 120 11.48 -3.77 13.25
N ALA A 121 11.96 -2.53 13.25
CA ALA A 121 12.40 -1.74 14.40
C ALA A 121 13.68 -2.19 15.12
N ILE A 122 14.17 -3.42 14.97
CA ILE A 122 15.31 -3.94 15.77
C ILE A 122 16.55 -3.04 15.70
N LEU A 123 16.79 -2.38 14.57
CA LEU A 123 17.95 -1.50 14.38
C LEU A 123 17.65 -0.02 14.68
N LEU A 124 16.42 0.34 15.06
CA LEU A 124 16.05 1.72 15.39
C LEU A 124 16.97 2.37 16.43
N PRO A 125 17.35 1.72 17.55
CA PRO A 125 18.20 2.34 18.56
C PRO A 125 19.51 2.89 18.00
N ARG A 126 20.03 2.27 16.95
CA ARG A 126 21.28 2.70 16.31
C ARG A 126 21.12 3.93 15.43
N TYR A 127 19.94 4.16 14.85
CA TYR A 127 19.75 5.15 13.79
C TYR A 127 18.66 6.18 14.10
N MET A 128 17.94 6.06 15.22
CA MET A 128 16.80 6.90 15.56
C MET A 128 17.14 8.41 15.55
N ASP A 129 18.34 8.81 16.00
CA ASP A 129 18.75 10.21 16.05
C ASP A 129 18.76 10.85 14.64
N TYR A 130 19.27 10.10 13.65
CA TYR A 130 19.26 10.56 12.27
C TYR A 130 17.83 10.59 11.70
N LEU A 131 17.04 9.54 11.94
CA LEU A 131 15.66 9.44 11.44
C LEU A 131 14.78 10.56 11.99
N VAL A 132 14.92 10.87 13.28
CA VAL A 132 14.23 11.98 13.95
C VAL A 132 14.69 13.32 13.36
N LYS A 133 16.02 13.53 13.24
CA LYS A 133 16.58 14.76 12.64
C LYS A 133 16.05 15.01 11.23
N LYS A 134 15.92 13.96 10.41
CA LYS A 134 15.41 14.04 9.03
C LYS A 134 13.88 13.88 8.94
N ARG A 135 13.17 13.83 10.06
CA ARG A 135 11.70 13.77 10.16
C ARG A 135 11.08 12.61 9.38
N PHE A 136 11.70 11.44 9.44
CA PHE A 136 11.15 10.24 8.80
C PHE A 136 9.76 9.91 9.34
N LYS A 137 8.85 9.47 8.47
CA LYS A 137 7.64 8.77 8.87
C LYS A 137 7.97 7.28 8.96
N ILE A 138 7.77 6.69 10.11
CA ILE A 138 8.18 5.31 10.39
C ILE A 138 6.93 4.44 10.56
N LEU A 139 6.85 3.38 9.76
CA LEU A 139 5.84 2.34 9.89
C LEU A 139 6.49 1.10 10.51
N ILE A 140 6.18 0.82 11.77
CA ILE A 140 6.73 -0.30 12.52
C ILE A 140 5.89 -1.55 12.30
N SER A 141 6.56 -2.65 11.98
CA SER A 141 5.93 -3.94 11.77
C SER A 141 5.84 -4.73 13.08
N LEU A 142 4.63 -4.80 13.67
CA LEU A 142 4.36 -5.51 14.93
C LEU A 142 2.95 -6.11 14.89
N ASP A 143 2.82 -7.42 15.13
CA ASP A 143 1.56 -8.17 14.94
C ASP A 143 0.76 -8.34 16.24
N GLY A 144 0.79 -7.34 17.10
CA GLY A 144 0.18 -7.38 18.44
C GLY A 144 1.15 -7.86 19.50
N ASP A 145 0.69 -8.68 20.42
CA ASP A 145 1.44 -9.23 21.53
C ASP A 145 2.50 -10.28 21.10
N GLU A 146 3.13 -10.93 22.09
CA GLU A 146 4.14 -11.96 21.86
C GLU A 146 3.61 -13.15 21.05
N ASN A 147 2.38 -13.59 21.32
CA ASN A 147 1.76 -14.71 20.60
C ASN A 147 1.44 -14.30 19.16
N GLY A 148 0.82 -13.15 18.93
CA GLY A 148 0.53 -12.61 17.61
C GLY A 148 1.79 -12.42 16.77
N SER A 149 2.87 -11.94 17.40
CA SER A 149 4.17 -11.71 16.77
C SER A 149 5.06 -12.95 16.68
N SER A 150 4.61 -14.13 17.12
CA SER A 150 5.42 -15.36 17.18
C SER A 150 5.93 -15.87 15.83
N LEU A 151 5.31 -15.46 14.72
CA LEU A 151 5.78 -15.77 13.37
C LEU A 151 6.87 -14.80 12.86
N ARG A 152 7.21 -13.75 13.63
CA ARG A 152 8.36 -12.88 13.40
C ARG A 152 9.58 -13.43 14.11
N VAL A 153 10.35 -14.20 13.39
CA VAL A 153 11.53 -14.89 13.94
C VAL A 153 12.81 -14.39 13.27
N SER A 154 13.91 -14.51 13.99
CA SER A 154 15.25 -14.34 13.43
C SER A 154 15.63 -15.53 12.52
N PRO A 155 16.69 -15.45 11.70
CA PRO A 155 17.12 -16.57 10.84
C PRO A 155 17.40 -17.88 11.57
N ASN A 156 17.72 -17.82 12.86
CA ASN A 156 17.92 -18.99 13.72
C ASN A 156 16.66 -19.43 14.49
N GLY A 157 15.49 -18.90 14.10
CA GLY A 157 14.18 -19.30 14.64
C GLY A 157 13.82 -18.68 16.01
N GLN A 158 14.64 -17.77 16.54
CA GLN A 158 14.34 -17.13 17.82
C GLN A 158 13.27 -16.04 17.67
N PRO A 159 12.29 -15.91 18.57
CA PRO A 159 11.30 -14.85 18.56
C PRO A 159 11.95 -13.46 18.55
N ALA A 160 11.35 -12.54 17.81
CA ALA A 160 11.86 -11.18 17.68
C ALA A 160 11.10 -10.15 18.53
N PHE A 161 9.95 -10.54 19.13
CA PHE A 161 9.02 -9.66 19.83
C PHE A 161 9.71 -8.76 20.84
N GLY A 162 10.43 -9.30 21.83
CA GLY A 162 11.09 -8.50 22.86
C GLY A 162 12.08 -7.48 22.28
N LYS A 163 12.88 -7.86 21.25
CA LYS A 163 13.80 -6.92 20.61
C LYS A 163 13.09 -5.79 19.88
N ILE A 164 11.93 -6.07 19.28
CA ILE A 164 11.12 -5.06 18.59
C ILE A 164 10.54 -4.10 19.60
N THR A 165 9.88 -4.60 20.65
CA THR A 165 9.25 -3.78 21.68
C THR A 165 10.26 -2.94 22.45
N ASP A 166 11.41 -3.50 22.84
CA ASP A 166 12.50 -2.75 23.48
C ASP A 166 12.98 -1.58 22.62
N ALA A 167 13.12 -1.79 21.32
CA ALA A 167 13.55 -0.74 20.40
C ALA A 167 12.47 0.35 20.21
N VAL A 168 11.21 -0.04 20.22
CA VAL A 168 10.07 0.89 20.13
C VAL A 168 9.96 1.74 21.39
N GLU A 169 10.07 1.14 22.58
CA GLU A 169 10.03 1.87 23.85
C GLU A 169 11.21 2.85 23.96
N GLN A 170 12.42 2.45 23.54
CA GLN A 170 13.57 3.38 23.52
C GLN A 170 13.31 4.60 22.61
N LEU A 171 12.66 4.42 21.45
CA LEU A 171 12.30 5.52 20.57
C LEU A 171 11.23 6.43 21.22
N LYS A 172 10.20 5.83 21.83
CA LYS A 172 9.10 6.52 22.49
C LYS A 172 9.60 7.34 23.68
N ASP A 173 10.46 6.75 24.52
CA ASP A 173 11.01 7.42 25.71
C ASP A 173 11.95 8.58 25.31
N LYS A 174 12.82 8.37 24.31
CA LYS A 174 13.78 9.38 23.90
C LYS A 174 13.15 10.51 23.09
N TYR A 175 12.13 10.21 22.27
CA TYR A 175 11.51 11.16 21.33
C TYR A 175 9.97 11.10 21.36
N PRO A 176 9.30 11.39 22.48
CA PRO A 176 7.85 11.18 22.65
C PRO A 176 7.00 11.96 21.63
N TYR A 177 7.31 13.23 21.38
CA TYR A 177 6.58 14.03 20.37
C TYR A 177 6.75 13.53 18.94
N TYR A 178 7.94 13.05 18.60
CA TYR A 178 8.17 12.44 17.30
C TYR A 178 7.45 11.10 17.19
N PHE A 179 7.47 10.28 18.22
CA PHE A 179 6.74 9.03 18.28
C PHE A 179 5.25 9.26 18.04
N GLU A 180 4.67 10.25 18.73
CA GLU A 180 3.25 10.60 18.56
C GLU A 180 2.91 11.00 17.13
N SER A 181 3.70 11.86 16.51
CA SER A 181 3.38 12.50 15.21
C SER A 181 3.86 11.74 13.98
N SER A 182 4.80 10.81 14.12
CA SER A 182 5.56 10.28 12.96
C SER A 182 5.78 8.77 12.99
N VAL A 183 5.26 8.06 14.00
CA VAL A 183 5.37 6.61 14.11
C VAL A 183 3.97 5.99 14.03
N GLU A 184 3.83 5.01 13.15
CA GLU A 184 2.63 4.22 12.94
C GLU A 184 2.97 2.72 12.98
N PHE A 185 1.96 1.88 13.11
CA PHE A 185 2.12 0.44 13.17
C PHE A 185 1.38 -0.26 12.03
N ASN A 186 2.00 -1.30 11.46
CA ASN A 186 1.32 -2.26 10.63
C ASN A 186 1.49 -3.68 11.18
N ALA A 187 0.45 -4.47 11.03
CA ALA A 187 0.39 -5.85 11.47
C ALA A 187 -0.06 -6.78 10.34
N VAL A 188 0.44 -8.00 10.35
CA VAL A 188 -0.03 -9.09 9.51
C VAL A 188 -0.85 -10.03 10.38
N LEU A 189 -2.15 -10.15 10.06
CA LEU A 189 -3.06 -11.04 10.74
C LEU A 189 -2.73 -12.49 10.40
N SER A 190 -2.51 -13.29 11.42
CA SER A 190 -2.32 -14.75 11.33
C SER A 190 -3.24 -15.47 12.30
N ASN A 191 -3.31 -16.79 12.23
CA ASN A 191 -4.09 -17.59 13.18
C ASN A 191 -3.54 -17.59 14.63
N ARG A 192 -2.49 -16.80 14.88
CA ARG A 192 -1.92 -16.61 16.23
C ARG A 192 -2.59 -15.50 17.01
N THR A 193 -3.42 -14.68 16.35
CA THR A 193 -4.02 -13.48 16.94
C THR A 193 -5.33 -13.15 16.24
N SER A 194 -6.02 -12.13 16.72
CA SER A 194 -7.24 -11.61 16.10
C SER A 194 -7.10 -10.11 15.79
N VAL A 195 -7.99 -9.57 14.96
CA VAL A 195 -8.07 -8.11 14.73
C VAL A 195 -8.26 -7.37 16.05
N LYS A 196 -9.06 -7.93 16.98
CA LYS A 196 -9.29 -7.37 18.31
C LYS A 196 -7.99 -7.31 19.10
N ASP A 197 -7.30 -8.45 19.26
CA ASP A 197 -6.10 -8.55 20.10
C ASP A 197 -4.97 -7.63 19.59
N ILE A 198 -4.77 -7.56 18.25
CA ILE A 198 -3.80 -6.64 17.65
C ILE A 198 -4.15 -5.20 17.98
N THR A 199 -5.42 -4.83 17.78
CA THR A 199 -5.88 -3.44 18.01
C THR A 199 -5.75 -3.06 19.48
N GLU A 200 -6.22 -3.91 20.38
CA GLU A 200 -6.16 -3.68 21.83
C GLU A 200 -4.72 -3.57 22.33
N TYR A 201 -3.83 -4.48 21.87
CA TYR A 201 -2.42 -4.44 22.26
C TYR A 201 -1.75 -3.12 21.83
N ILE A 202 -1.84 -2.78 20.54
CA ILE A 202 -1.18 -1.58 19.99
C ILE A 202 -1.77 -0.31 20.62
N TYR A 203 -3.08 -0.26 20.81
CA TYR A 203 -3.72 0.90 21.43
C TYR A 203 -3.33 1.06 22.90
N THR A 204 -3.34 -0.01 23.68
CA THR A 204 -3.03 0.03 25.11
C THR A 204 -1.59 0.45 25.38
N HIS A 205 -0.62 -0.01 24.58
CA HIS A 205 0.80 0.25 24.83
C HIS A 205 1.30 1.54 24.14
N TYR A 206 0.73 1.87 22.98
CA TYR A 206 1.29 2.92 22.13
C TYR A 206 0.29 4.03 21.79
N HIS A 207 -0.98 3.90 22.16
CA HIS A 207 -2.07 4.82 21.81
C HIS A 207 -2.21 5.06 20.30
N LYS A 208 -1.96 4.01 19.52
CA LYS A 208 -2.00 4.01 18.05
C LYS A 208 -3.03 3.02 17.52
N SER A 209 -3.58 3.32 16.33
CA SER A 209 -4.43 2.39 15.59
C SER A 209 -3.61 1.71 14.50
N PRO A 210 -3.42 0.38 14.54
CA PRO A 210 -2.58 -0.31 13.56
C PRO A 210 -3.30 -0.48 12.22
N THR A 211 -2.54 -0.43 11.12
CA THR A 211 -3.01 -0.95 9.83
C THR A 211 -2.86 -2.47 9.83
N ILE A 212 -3.97 -3.22 9.75
CA ILE A 212 -3.96 -4.69 9.78
C ILE A 212 -4.19 -5.23 8.37
N SER A 213 -3.29 -6.07 7.89
CA SER A 213 -3.39 -6.78 6.60
C SER A 213 -3.47 -8.28 6.81
N GLU A 214 -4.15 -8.98 5.90
CA GLU A 214 -4.08 -10.45 5.83
C GLU A 214 -2.73 -10.89 5.24
N ILE A 215 -2.39 -12.15 5.48
CA ILE A 215 -1.35 -12.85 4.72
C ILE A 215 -1.80 -12.85 3.25
N ASN A 216 -0.94 -12.40 2.34
CA ASN A 216 -1.29 -12.30 0.92
C ASN A 216 -1.67 -13.68 0.35
N THR A 217 -2.79 -13.75 -0.35
CA THR A 217 -3.31 -14.98 -0.96
C THR A 217 -2.89 -15.15 -2.43
N ASP A 218 -2.22 -14.15 -3.03
CA ASP A 218 -1.78 -14.19 -4.42
C ASP A 218 -0.34 -14.68 -4.55
N GLY A 219 -0.08 -15.53 -5.54
CA GLY A 219 1.26 -16.04 -5.84
C GLY A 219 1.80 -17.04 -4.84
N ILE A 220 0.92 -17.72 -4.09
CA ILE A 220 1.32 -18.76 -3.13
C ILE A 220 2.05 -19.89 -3.87
N ASN A 221 3.18 -20.32 -3.31
CA ASN A 221 3.88 -21.51 -3.74
C ASN A 221 3.07 -22.76 -3.37
N LEU A 222 2.72 -23.57 -4.35
CA LEU A 222 1.91 -24.78 -4.12
C LEU A 222 2.59 -25.78 -3.18
N ASP A 223 3.91 -25.84 -3.15
CA ASP A 223 4.68 -26.69 -2.23
C ASP A 223 4.53 -26.25 -0.77
N GLU A 224 4.14 -25.00 -0.51
CA GLU A 224 3.98 -24.44 0.82
C GLU A 224 2.49 -24.20 1.20
N ILE A 225 1.56 -24.75 0.44
CA ILE A 225 0.12 -24.51 0.62
C ILE A 225 -0.39 -24.95 2.00
N GLU A 226 0.13 -26.03 2.54
CA GLU A 226 -0.25 -26.52 3.87
C GLU A 226 0.28 -25.59 4.98
N LEU A 227 1.49 -25.05 4.82
CA LEU A 227 2.01 -24.03 5.73
C LEU A 227 1.13 -22.78 5.66
N PHE A 228 0.78 -22.33 4.45
CA PHE A 228 -0.12 -21.18 4.28
C PHE A 228 -1.45 -21.40 5.02
N LYS A 229 -2.13 -22.52 4.78
CA LYS A 229 -3.39 -22.87 5.46
C LYS A 229 -3.25 -22.90 6.99
N SER A 230 -2.11 -23.37 7.49
CA SER A 230 -1.85 -23.50 8.92
C SER A 230 -1.62 -22.19 9.66
N ILE A 231 -1.35 -21.09 8.94
CA ILE A 231 -1.10 -19.77 9.54
C ILE A 231 -2.10 -18.69 9.08
N PHE A 232 -2.90 -18.96 8.06
CA PHE A 232 -3.84 -18.01 7.50
C PHE A 232 -5.02 -17.76 8.44
N GLN A 233 -5.40 -16.50 8.57
CA GLN A 233 -6.60 -16.01 9.27
C GLN A 233 -7.33 -15.05 8.35
N ASP A 234 -8.61 -15.28 8.15
CA ASP A 234 -9.50 -14.40 7.40
C ASP A 234 -9.79 -13.13 8.22
N LYS A 235 -9.39 -11.99 7.68
CA LYS A 235 -9.56 -10.69 8.37
C LYS A 235 -11.03 -10.34 8.54
N TRP A 236 -11.86 -10.60 7.55
CA TRP A 236 -13.29 -10.31 7.60
C TRP A 236 -13.97 -11.07 8.74
N LYS A 237 -13.68 -12.37 8.83
CA LYS A 237 -14.16 -13.23 9.91
C LYS A 237 -13.74 -12.73 11.29
N SER A 238 -12.45 -12.45 11.44
CA SER A 238 -11.87 -11.95 12.68
C SER A 238 -12.46 -10.58 13.08
N THR A 239 -12.71 -9.72 12.10
CA THR A 239 -13.36 -8.42 12.33
C THR A 239 -14.83 -8.59 12.77
N MET A 240 -15.56 -9.54 12.18
CA MET A 240 -16.95 -9.83 12.56
C MET A 240 -17.06 -10.43 13.97
N GLU A 241 -16.08 -11.22 14.39
CA GLU A 241 -16.01 -11.74 15.74
C GLU A 241 -15.76 -10.62 16.76
N MET A 242 -14.87 -9.68 16.45
CA MET A 242 -14.67 -8.47 17.25
C MET A 242 -15.97 -7.67 17.44
N ASN A 243 -16.82 -7.58 16.41
CA ASN A 243 -18.07 -6.81 16.46
C ASN A 243 -19.11 -7.31 17.46
N LYS A 244 -19.10 -8.57 17.82
CA LYS A 244 -20.07 -9.11 18.78
C LYS A 244 -19.89 -8.53 20.18
N ASP A 245 -18.67 -8.12 20.51
CA ASP A 245 -18.31 -7.55 21.82
C ASP A 245 -18.44 -6.01 21.87
N LEU A 246 -18.64 -5.34 20.74
CA LEU A 246 -18.51 -3.87 20.62
C LEU A 246 -19.86 -3.12 20.61
N SER A 247 -20.89 -3.63 21.26
CA SER A 247 -22.22 -2.98 21.32
C SER A 247 -22.22 -1.57 21.94
N GLU A 248 -21.16 -1.18 22.66
CA GLU A 248 -21.04 0.10 23.38
C GLU A 248 -20.08 1.11 22.71
N LEU A 249 -19.40 0.74 21.61
CA LEU A 249 -18.46 1.65 20.96
C LEU A 249 -19.17 2.65 20.03
N PRO A 250 -18.60 3.87 19.88
CA PRO A 250 -19.05 4.81 18.85
C PRO A 250 -19.08 4.17 17.46
N PHE A 251 -20.05 4.56 16.63
CA PHE A 251 -20.25 3.95 15.31
C PHE A 251 -19.01 4.01 14.41
N TRP A 252 -18.15 5.03 14.53
CA TRP A 252 -16.90 5.16 13.77
C TRP A 252 -15.82 4.12 14.15
N ASN A 253 -15.93 3.52 15.33
CA ASN A 253 -15.09 2.41 15.75
C ASN A 253 -15.70 1.04 15.36
N ASN A 254 -16.90 1.04 14.79
CA ASN A 254 -17.49 -0.19 14.28
C ASN A 254 -16.77 -0.64 12.99
N PRO A 255 -16.25 -1.85 12.92
CA PRO A 255 -15.50 -2.34 11.75
C PRO A 255 -16.29 -2.34 10.44
N ASN A 256 -17.63 -2.32 10.48
CA ASN A 256 -18.46 -2.15 9.29
C ASN A 256 -18.58 -0.70 8.83
N PHE A 257 -18.17 0.26 9.69
CA PHE A 257 -18.36 1.69 9.40
C PHE A 257 -17.69 2.10 8.08
N GLU A 258 -16.41 1.76 7.90
CA GLU A 258 -15.68 2.11 6.66
C GLU A 258 -16.35 1.52 5.41
N ARG A 259 -16.84 0.28 5.49
CA ARG A 259 -17.57 -0.37 4.39
C ARG A 259 -18.89 0.33 4.08
N VAL A 260 -19.63 0.70 5.12
CA VAL A 260 -20.89 1.46 5.00
C VAL A 260 -20.62 2.86 4.45
N ALA A 261 -19.63 3.57 4.98
CA ALA A 261 -19.24 4.89 4.51
C ALA A 261 -18.87 4.85 3.02
N ARG A 262 -18.03 3.90 2.64
CA ARG A 262 -17.64 3.70 1.24
C ARG A 262 -18.85 3.41 0.35
N TYR A 263 -19.75 2.52 0.78
CA TYR A 263 -20.98 2.23 0.03
C TYR A 263 -21.80 3.49 -0.20
N ILE A 264 -22.03 4.28 0.85
CA ILE A 264 -22.81 5.53 0.77
C ILE A 264 -22.15 6.51 -0.19
N LEU A 265 -20.84 6.77 -0.02
CA LEU A 265 -20.10 7.73 -0.85
C LEU A 265 -20.07 7.31 -2.32
N MET A 266 -19.85 6.02 -2.60
CA MET A 266 -19.83 5.51 -3.99
C MET A 266 -21.17 5.58 -4.69
N HIS A 267 -22.29 5.57 -3.96
CA HIS A 267 -23.65 5.69 -4.50
C HIS A 267 -24.20 7.12 -4.41
N SER A 268 -23.43 8.04 -3.80
CA SER A 268 -23.81 9.44 -3.74
C SER A 268 -23.55 10.13 -5.09
N PRO A 269 -24.48 10.94 -5.62
CA PRO A 269 -24.26 11.75 -6.80
C PRO A 269 -23.22 12.87 -6.57
N TYR A 270 -22.86 13.14 -5.32
CA TYR A 270 -21.89 14.15 -4.90
C TYR A 270 -20.51 13.59 -4.56
N ALA A 271 -20.29 12.27 -4.74
CA ALA A 271 -18.98 11.68 -4.54
C ALA A 271 -18.11 11.90 -5.79
N TYR A 272 -17.12 12.75 -5.66
CA TYR A 272 -16.10 13.01 -6.68
C TYR A 272 -14.78 12.38 -6.25
N MET A 273 -14.04 11.84 -7.22
CA MET A 273 -12.75 11.18 -6.96
C MET A 273 -11.68 12.21 -6.57
N ASP A 274 -11.75 13.43 -7.09
CA ASP A 274 -10.89 14.54 -6.73
C ASP A 274 -11.53 15.90 -7.06
N TYR A 275 -10.90 16.97 -6.58
CA TYR A 275 -11.39 18.34 -6.77
C TYR A 275 -11.39 18.81 -8.24
N ASN A 276 -10.41 18.39 -9.02
CA ASN A 276 -10.33 18.71 -10.44
C ASN A 276 -11.46 18.03 -11.20
N GLU A 277 -11.83 16.85 -10.80
CA GLU A 277 -12.96 16.12 -11.33
C GLU A 277 -14.26 16.88 -11.13
N LEU A 278 -14.46 17.48 -9.95
CA LEU A 278 -15.60 18.34 -9.65
C LEU A 278 -15.63 19.58 -10.55
N LEU A 279 -14.48 20.24 -10.74
CA LEU A 279 -14.43 21.53 -11.44
C LEU A 279 -14.41 21.41 -12.96
N PHE A 280 -13.71 20.42 -13.50
CA PHE A 280 -13.36 20.38 -14.92
C PHE A 280 -14.08 19.31 -15.73
N ASN A 281 -14.77 18.37 -15.12
CA ASN A 281 -15.37 17.23 -15.81
C ASN A 281 -16.86 17.35 -16.13
N SER A 282 -17.48 18.52 -16.01
CA SER A 282 -18.90 18.71 -16.34
C SER A 282 -19.25 18.56 -17.83
N GLN A 283 -18.26 18.42 -18.74
CA GLN A 283 -18.49 18.40 -20.19
C GLN A 283 -17.80 17.27 -20.97
N GLN A 284 -16.95 16.43 -20.35
CA GLN A 284 -16.34 15.30 -21.05
C GLN A 284 -17.00 13.99 -20.60
N GLU A 285 -17.44 13.17 -21.55
CA GLU A 285 -17.83 11.79 -21.29
C GLU A 285 -16.67 11.08 -20.57
N ARG A 286 -16.85 10.79 -19.29
CA ARG A 286 -15.91 9.99 -18.51
C ARG A 286 -15.76 8.61 -19.14
N LYS A 287 -14.55 8.29 -19.53
CA LYS A 287 -14.19 6.90 -19.83
C LYS A 287 -14.11 6.14 -18.50
N GLU A 288 -15.21 5.52 -18.09
CA GLU A 288 -15.20 4.64 -16.92
C GLU A 288 -14.15 3.53 -17.12
N LEU A 289 -13.14 3.51 -16.26
CA LEU A 289 -12.18 2.41 -16.22
C LEU A 289 -12.87 1.15 -15.67
N PRO A 290 -12.58 -0.03 -16.25
CA PRO A 290 -13.32 -1.23 -15.88
C PRO A 290 -12.95 -1.83 -14.52
N THR A 291 -11.94 -1.32 -13.82
CA THR A 291 -11.51 -1.80 -12.49
C THR A 291 -11.04 -0.66 -11.61
N GLY A 292 -10.92 -0.91 -10.28
CA GLY A 292 -10.27 -0.01 -9.32
C GLY A 292 -8.73 -0.07 -9.32
N THR A 293 -8.13 -0.58 -10.39
CA THR A 293 -6.68 -0.63 -10.53
C THR A 293 -6.09 0.77 -10.61
N CYS A 294 -5.07 1.03 -9.80
CA CYS A 294 -4.32 2.27 -9.92
C CYS A 294 -3.80 2.45 -11.35
N LEU A 295 -3.96 3.65 -11.90
CA LEU A 295 -3.32 3.99 -13.16
C LEU A 295 -1.79 3.94 -12.99
N PRO A 296 -1.02 3.67 -14.06
CA PRO A 296 0.43 3.63 -13.97
C PRO A 296 0.98 4.87 -13.29
N PHE A 297 1.78 4.69 -12.25
CA PHE A 297 2.47 5.74 -11.49
C PHE A 297 1.60 6.73 -10.70
N THR A 298 0.27 6.73 -10.82
CA THR A 298 -0.60 7.68 -10.11
C THR A 298 -0.61 7.49 -8.59
N LYS A 299 -0.27 6.30 -8.10
CA LYS A 299 -0.18 6.02 -6.65
C LYS A 299 1.27 5.96 -6.18
N LYS A 300 2.13 5.26 -6.89
CA LYS A 300 3.56 5.14 -6.58
C LYS A 300 4.39 4.58 -7.74
N ILE A 301 5.68 4.77 -7.61
CA ILE A 301 6.72 4.01 -8.31
C ILE A 301 7.35 3.06 -7.28
N PHE A 302 7.54 1.80 -7.61
CA PHE A 302 8.31 0.87 -6.81
C PHE A 302 9.52 0.37 -7.60
N VAL A 303 10.73 0.61 -7.09
CA VAL A 303 11.99 0.20 -7.72
C VAL A 303 12.55 -0.98 -6.96
N THR A 304 12.71 -2.11 -7.64
CA THR A 304 13.30 -3.32 -7.04
C THR A 304 14.84 -3.23 -6.97
N VAL A 305 15.47 -4.05 -6.15
CA VAL A 305 16.95 -4.15 -6.08
C VAL A 305 17.60 -4.49 -7.42
N SER A 306 16.87 -5.12 -8.34
CA SER A 306 17.33 -5.43 -9.70
C SER A 306 17.10 -4.30 -10.70
N GLY A 307 16.58 -3.16 -10.26
CA GLY A 307 16.30 -2.01 -11.10
C GLY A 307 15.01 -2.12 -11.92
N LYS A 308 14.11 -3.07 -11.63
CA LYS A 308 12.78 -3.11 -12.24
C LYS A 308 11.94 -1.96 -11.69
N ILE A 309 11.23 -1.26 -12.55
CA ILE A 309 10.25 -0.22 -12.19
C ILE A 309 8.87 -0.85 -12.24
N MET A 310 8.20 -0.86 -11.10
CA MET A 310 6.90 -1.50 -10.89
C MET A 310 5.85 -0.48 -10.47
N PRO A 311 4.55 -0.71 -10.74
CA PRO A 311 3.48 0.14 -10.21
C PRO A 311 3.28 -0.01 -8.69
N CYS A 312 3.64 -1.16 -8.10
CA CYS A 312 3.67 -1.36 -6.65
C CYS A 312 4.42 -2.67 -6.28
N GLU A 313 4.68 -2.84 -4.99
CA GLU A 313 5.34 -4.00 -4.39
C GLU A 313 4.45 -5.27 -4.31
N LYS A 314 3.13 -5.11 -4.44
CA LYS A 314 2.14 -6.18 -4.17
C LYS A 314 1.91 -7.14 -5.32
N ILE A 315 2.28 -6.75 -6.55
CA ILE A 315 2.00 -7.53 -7.76
C ILE A 315 3.22 -8.33 -8.22
N SER A 316 2.98 -9.28 -9.12
CA SER A 316 4.05 -10.08 -9.73
C SER A 316 5.02 -9.21 -10.54
N TYR A 317 6.31 -9.51 -10.45
CA TYR A 317 7.38 -8.77 -11.16
C TYR A 317 7.33 -8.93 -12.70
N LYS A 318 6.49 -9.82 -13.22
CA LYS A 318 6.21 -9.90 -14.68
C LYS A 318 5.50 -8.66 -15.24
N TYR A 319 4.84 -7.87 -14.39
CA TYR A 319 4.13 -6.64 -14.76
C TYR A 319 4.99 -5.38 -14.61
N GLN A 320 6.30 -5.50 -14.81
CA GLN A 320 7.19 -4.35 -14.77
C GLN A 320 6.84 -3.32 -15.85
N LEU A 321 6.99 -2.03 -15.52
CA LEU A 321 6.71 -0.91 -16.41
C LEU A 321 7.98 -0.33 -17.04
N GLY A 322 9.14 -0.72 -16.57
CA GLY A 322 10.42 -0.26 -17.07
C GLY A 322 11.58 -0.81 -16.25
N THR A 323 12.77 -0.32 -16.54
CA THR A 323 13.99 -0.72 -15.86
C THR A 323 14.95 0.45 -15.69
N ILE A 324 15.78 0.37 -14.64
CA ILE A 324 16.96 1.21 -14.44
C ILE A 324 18.17 0.31 -14.62
N LYS A 325 18.97 0.55 -15.63
CA LYS A 325 20.15 -0.24 -15.93
C LYS A 325 21.21 0.63 -16.61
N ASP A 326 22.46 0.41 -16.26
CA ASP A 326 23.61 1.12 -16.85
C ASP A 326 23.42 2.65 -16.79
N GLN A 327 23.00 3.18 -15.62
CA GLN A 327 22.70 4.59 -15.36
C GLN A 327 21.68 5.19 -16.35
N LYS A 328 20.74 4.38 -16.81
CA LYS A 328 19.67 4.81 -17.74
C LYS A 328 18.31 4.27 -17.28
N VAL A 329 17.31 5.13 -17.29
CA VAL A 329 15.90 4.76 -17.15
C VAL A 329 15.37 4.38 -18.54
N ASN A 330 14.81 3.18 -18.63
CA ASN A 330 14.18 2.68 -19.84
C ASN A 330 12.69 2.48 -19.55
N ILE A 331 11.87 3.40 -20.04
CA ILE A 331 10.41 3.38 -19.93
C ILE A 331 9.87 3.71 -21.33
N ASP A 332 8.97 2.88 -21.83
CA ASP A 332 8.21 3.13 -23.06
C ASP A 332 6.77 3.50 -22.66
N PHE A 333 6.47 4.78 -22.67
CA PHE A 333 5.18 5.31 -22.25
C PHE A 333 4.02 4.81 -23.10
N GLU A 334 4.23 4.69 -24.42
CA GLU A 334 3.19 4.24 -25.33
C GLU A 334 2.93 2.75 -25.16
N ALA A 335 3.98 1.93 -25.01
CA ALA A 335 3.84 0.51 -24.73
C ALA A 335 3.10 0.26 -23.39
N ILE A 336 3.35 1.05 -22.34
CA ILE A 336 2.62 0.97 -21.06
C ILE A 336 1.14 1.30 -21.27
N ALA A 337 0.83 2.38 -21.99
CA ALA A 337 -0.54 2.77 -22.27
C ALA A 337 -1.29 1.66 -23.05
N GLN A 338 -0.68 1.10 -24.09
CA GLN A 338 -1.24 0.01 -24.87
C GLN A 338 -1.46 -1.25 -24.03
N MET A 339 -0.51 -1.60 -23.17
CA MET A 339 -0.62 -2.73 -22.25
C MET A 339 -1.84 -2.58 -21.32
N TYR A 340 -2.00 -1.44 -20.64
CA TYR A 340 -3.14 -1.20 -19.76
C TYR A 340 -4.46 -1.14 -20.53
N ASN A 341 -4.49 -0.52 -21.70
CA ASN A 341 -5.66 -0.50 -22.56
C ASN A 341 -6.10 -1.93 -22.93
N SER A 342 -5.16 -2.81 -23.25
CA SER A 342 -5.45 -4.21 -23.57
C SER A 342 -6.01 -4.96 -22.35
N TYR A 343 -5.51 -4.70 -21.15
CA TYR A 343 -6.01 -5.29 -19.92
C TYR A 343 -7.43 -4.85 -19.61
N TYR A 344 -7.73 -3.56 -19.78
CA TYR A 344 -9.06 -3.01 -19.57
C TYR A 344 -10.07 -3.58 -20.60
N ASP A 345 -9.68 -3.67 -21.86
CA ASP A 345 -10.53 -4.29 -22.90
C ASP A 345 -10.86 -5.74 -22.57
N ARG A 346 -9.92 -6.48 -22.00
CA ARG A 346 -10.10 -7.89 -21.63
C ARG A 346 -11.16 -8.09 -20.53
N VAL A 347 -11.21 -7.23 -19.52
CA VAL A 347 -12.13 -7.37 -18.38
C VAL A 347 -13.45 -6.61 -18.54
N ARG A 348 -13.54 -5.71 -19.52
CA ARG A 348 -14.67 -4.79 -19.70
C ARG A 348 -16.03 -5.46 -19.66
N GLN A 349 -16.19 -6.58 -20.37
CA GLN A 349 -17.51 -7.23 -20.46
C GLN A 349 -17.97 -7.78 -19.11
N THR A 350 -17.05 -8.29 -18.30
CA THR A 350 -17.32 -8.74 -16.94
C THR A 350 -17.67 -7.54 -16.04
N CYS A 351 -16.85 -6.49 -16.10
CA CYS A 351 -17.03 -5.31 -15.25
C CYS A 351 -18.34 -4.58 -15.51
N ARG A 352 -18.80 -4.47 -16.76
CA ARG A 352 -20.10 -3.87 -17.11
C ARG A 352 -21.32 -4.59 -16.49
N LYS A 353 -21.18 -5.86 -16.14
CA LYS A 353 -22.24 -6.66 -15.50
C LYS A 353 -22.13 -6.67 -13.98
N CYS A 354 -21.09 -6.09 -13.43
CA CYS A 354 -20.83 -6.06 -12.00
C CYS A 354 -21.57 -4.89 -11.35
N PHE A 355 -22.31 -5.13 -10.29
CA PHE A 355 -23.02 -4.07 -9.56
C PHE A 355 -22.08 -3.13 -8.79
N ASN A 356 -20.83 -3.56 -8.55
CA ASN A 356 -19.81 -2.75 -7.88
C ASN A 356 -18.83 -2.08 -8.87
N HIS A 357 -19.19 -1.90 -10.14
CA HIS A 357 -18.23 -1.40 -11.15
C HIS A 357 -17.73 0.01 -10.85
N LYS A 358 -18.55 0.89 -10.29
CA LYS A 358 -18.18 2.26 -9.91
C LYS A 358 -17.28 2.32 -8.67
N GLY A 359 -17.50 1.40 -7.73
CA GLY A 359 -16.77 1.31 -6.47
C GLY A 359 -15.76 0.17 -6.41
N CYS A 360 -15.33 -0.33 -7.56
CA CYS A 360 -14.44 -1.48 -7.63
C CYS A 360 -13.05 -1.17 -7.07
N LEU A 361 -12.63 -1.96 -6.08
CA LEU A 361 -11.27 -1.90 -5.51
C LEU A 361 -10.38 -3.04 -6.04
N CYS A 362 -10.89 -3.85 -6.95
CA CYS A 362 -10.13 -4.98 -7.50
C CYS A 362 -8.93 -4.48 -8.30
N CYS A 363 -7.75 -4.93 -7.91
CA CYS A 363 -6.56 -4.80 -8.73
C CYS A 363 -6.61 -5.83 -9.86
N ILE A 364 -6.53 -5.38 -11.12
CA ILE A 364 -6.60 -6.24 -12.30
C ILE A 364 -5.49 -7.30 -12.32
N PHE A 365 -4.34 -6.99 -11.71
CA PHE A 365 -3.21 -7.91 -11.64
C PHE A 365 -3.43 -9.09 -10.69
N ASN A 366 -4.44 -9.00 -9.79
CA ASN A 366 -4.74 -10.02 -8.78
C ASN A 366 -6.09 -10.73 -9.02
N ASN A 367 -6.79 -10.44 -10.11
CA ASN A 367 -8.11 -11.05 -10.35
C ASN A 367 -8.08 -12.32 -11.22
N GLY A 368 -6.91 -12.75 -11.65
CA GLY A 368 -6.70 -13.94 -12.49
C GLY A 368 -7.16 -13.81 -13.95
N GLN A 369 -7.94 -12.78 -14.30
CA GLN A 369 -8.49 -12.65 -15.67
C GLN A 369 -7.45 -12.27 -16.72
N LEU A 370 -6.32 -11.71 -16.31
CA LEU A 370 -5.20 -11.45 -17.22
C LEU A 370 -4.50 -12.75 -17.65
N GLU A 371 -4.58 -13.80 -16.85
CA GLU A 371 -3.92 -15.09 -17.11
C GLU A 371 -4.84 -16.07 -17.82
N SER A 372 -6.13 -16.04 -17.49
CA SER A 372 -7.13 -16.93 -18.07
C SER A 372 -8.41 -16.18 -18.41
N HIS A 373 -8.88 -16.33 -19.66
CA HIS A 373 -10.17 -15.80 -20.10
C HIS A 373 -11.36 -16.43 -19.35
N PHE A 374 -11.17 -17.60 -18.75
CA PHE A 374 -12.19 -18.34 -18.02
C PHE A 374 -12.16 -18.04 -16.51
N ALA A 375 -11.14 -17.31 -16.02
CA ALA A 375 -11.10 -16.93 -14.61
C ALA A 375 -12.24 -15.97 -14.28
N ARG A 376 -12.93 -16.28 -13.19
CA ARG A 376 -13.95 -15.38 -12.64
C ARG A 376 -13.29 -14.34 -11.76
N CYS A 377 -13.76 -13.09 -11.84
CA CYS A 377 -13.34 -12.06 -10.92
C CYS A 377 -13.86 -12.39 -9.51
N SER A 378 -12.97 -12.54 -8.54
CA SER A 378 -13.33 -12.80 -7.13
C SER A 378 -14.08 -11.63 -6.48
N TYR A 379 -13.99 -10.44 -7.06
CA TYR A 379 -14.68 -9.21 -6.62
C TYR A 379 -15.97 -8.95 -7.38
N PHE A 380 -16.44 -9.90 -8.19
CA PHE A 380 -17.68 -9.72 -8.97
C PHE A 380 -18.90 -9.72 -8.06
N VAL A 381 -19.67 -8.64 -8.10
CA VAL A 381 -20.88 -8.43 -7.30
C VAL A 381 -22.10 -8.65 -8.18
N THR A 382 -22.94 -9.62 -7.81
CA THR A 382 -24.24 -9.87 -8.46
C THR A 382 -25.31 -8.92 -7.92
N SER A 383 -26.49 -8.94 -8.53
CA SER A 383 -27.67 -8.20 -8.02
C SER A 383 -28.10 -8.68 -6.63
N ILE A 384 -27.90 -9.96 -6.32
CA ILE A 384 -28.22 -10.55 -5.01
C ILE A 384 -27.25 -10.01 -3.96
N ASP A 385 -25.94 -10.05 -4.25
CA ASP A 385 -24.91 -9.53 -3.35
C ASP A 385 -25.13 -8.04 -3.06
N ASN A 386 -25.48 -7.26 -4.09
CA ASN A 386 -25.76 -5.83 -3.93
C ASN A 386 -26.98 -5.58 -3.04
N LYS A 387 -28.04 -6.37 -3.19
CA LYS A 387 -29.22 -6.26 -2.29
C LYS A 387 -28.86 -6.62 -0.85
N SER A 388 -28.05 -7.66 -0.63
CA SER A 388 -27.57 -8.01 0.70
C SER A 388 -26.78 -6.86 1.33
N MET A 389 -25.88 -6.23 0.55
CA MET A 389 -25.12 -5.06 1.00
C MET A 389 -26.03 -3.87 1.36
N GLN A 390 -27.06 -3.61 0.55
CA GLN A 390 -28.04 -2.56 0.86
C GLN A 390 -28.78 -2.83 2.18
N MET A 391 -29.13 -4.08 2.45
CA MET A 391 -29.76 -4.46 3.72
C MET A 391 -28.81 -4.21 4.90
N GLU A 392 -27.54 -4.63 4.79
CA GLU A 392 -26.53 -4.39 5.82
C GLU A 392 -26.34 -2.90 6.10
N VAL A 393 -26.27 -2.06 5.05
CA VAL A 393 -26.15 -0.59 5.18
C VAL A 393 -27.38 -0.02 5.88
N ASN A 394 -28.58 -0.45 5.49
CA ASN A 394 -29.81 0.01 6.11
C ASN A 394 -29.89 -0.38 7.59
N ASP A 395 -29.50 -1.60 7.93
CA ASP A 395 -29.49 -2.08 9.32
C ASP A 395 -28.46 -1.31 10.16
N PHE A 396 -27.28 -1.03 9.58
CA PHE A 396 -26.28 -0.19 10.23
C PHE A 396 -26.81 1.23 10.50
N LEU A 397 -27.42 1.87 9.50
CA LEU A 397 -27.97 3.23 9.64
C LEU A 397 -29.20 3.29 10.57
N ARG A 398 -29.98 2.22 10.67
CA ARG A 398 -31.05 2.12 11.68
C ARG A 398 -30.49 2.07 13.10
N LYS A 399 -29.37 1.38 13.27
CA LYS A 399 -28.68 1.29 14.56
C LYS A 399 -27.95 2.58 14.94
N TYR A 400 -27.39 3.27 13.94
CA TYR A 400 -26.57 4.48 14.10
C TYR A 400 -27.03 5.58 13.11
N PRO A 401 -28.19 6.23 13.37
CA PRO A 401 -28.76 7.22 12.44
C PRO A 401 -27.83 8.41 12.17
N GLU A 402 -27.03 8.82 13.17
CA GLU A 402 -26.05 9.91 13.07
C GLU A 402 -24.88 9.61 12.13
N ALA A 403 -24.63 8.33 11.87
CA ALA A 403 -23.52 7.92 10.99
C ALA A 403 -23.67 8.46 9.56
N TYR A 404 -24.90 8.58 9.05
CA TYR A 404 -25.14 9.13 7.71
C TYR A 404 -24.64 10.59 7.60
N SER A 405 -25.05 11.44 8.54
CA SER A 405 -24.64 12.86 8.55
C SER A 405 -23.13 12.99 8.73
N TYR A 406 -22.52 12.17 9.59
CA TYR A 406 -21.09 12.15 9.80
C TYR A 406 -20.34 11.77 8.51
N ILE A 407 -20.78 10.70 7.81
CA ILE A 407 -20.17 10.26 6.55
C ILE A 407 -20.24 11.36 5.48
N MET A 408 -21.38 12.02 5.36
CA MET A 408 -21.58 13.04 4.32
C MET A 408 -20.90 14.38 4.61
N GLN A 409 -20.54 14.67 5.85
CA GLN A 409 -20.04 15.98 6.27
C GLN A 409 -18.58 15.96 6.74
N GLN A 410 -18.11 14.87 7.30
CA GLN A 410 -16.85 14.86 8.04
C GLN A 410 -15.91 13.70 7.64
N TYR A 411 -16.41 12.70 6.94
CA TYR A 411 -15.60 11.53 6.64
C TYR A 411 -14.80 11.71 5.35
N GLU A 412 -13.48 11.78 5.48
CA GLU A 412 -12.57 11.70 4.34
C GLU A 412 -12.22 10.24 4.06
N VAL A 413 -12.53 9.77 2.86
CA VAL A 413 -12.09 8.45 2.42
C VAL A 413 -10.60 8.54 2.09
N ILE A 414 -9.77 7.93 2.92
CA ILE A 414 -8.37 7.69 2.56
C ILE A 414 -8.37 6.53 1.54
N LEU A 415 -8.26 6.88 0.26
CA LEU A 415 -8.19 5.93 -0.87
C LEU A 415 -6.79 5.34 -1.03
#